data_0febd6b0b4aa2eed5e2ddbcc6312d8f1
#
_entry.id   0febd6b0b4aa2eed5e2ddbcc6312d8f1
#
_cell.length_a   1.000
_cell.length_b   1.000
_cell.length_c   1.000
_cell.angle_alpha   90.00
_cell.angle_beta   90.00
_cell.angle_gamma   90.00
#
_symmetry.space_group_name_H-M   'P 1'
#
loop_
_entity.id
_entity.type
_entity.pdbx_description
1 polymer ?
#
loop_
_entity_poly.entity_id
_entity_poly.type
_entity_poly.pdbx_seq_one_letter_code
_entity_poly.pdbx_strand_id
1 'polypeptide(L)'
;MEVGVQTTVPTEKSDVSVATKTPTTLSSDPIINFARGDPMLYEPYWKNKADRCKMVILGDELMSYFSNALNLCWFLKPELDHAIRKLHRVAGNAETDDRFIVVGNGSTQTYHALLYALSSPGQPEPISVVAAAPFYSSYLEETEFLQSRLYKWVGDANCFDKDGAYIEVVTSPNNPDGSIRATVVNREGGNSIHDLAYYWPQYTPITHKADHDVMLFTFSKATGHAGSRIGWAIIKDKAIAAKMVKFVEVSSIGVSKEAQLRAATILGVISEDCQNPGLEEENFFEYGRRMMSDRWKKLREVVMKSNGAFVLPEYPRDYCKFTDGYTDSNPAFAWLRCKEGLNCEKLLREECRIITRGGTSFGVEETYSRVSMLCSDAEFDFMLERLSTIKI
;
A
#
# COMPACT_ATOMS: atom_id res chain seq x y z
N MET A 1 44.18 35.79 -45.58
CA MET A 1 44.44 35.92 -44.13
C MET A 1 43.42 35.07 -43.43
N GLU A 2 43.78 33.83 -43.17
CA GLU A 2 42.98 32.89 -42.39
C GLU A 2 43.37 33.05 -40.92
N VAL A 3 42.40 33.29 -40.05
CA VAL A 3 42.60 33.27 -38.60
C VAL A 3 41.93 32.01 -38.08
N GLY A 4 42.74 31.02 -37.85
CA GLY A 4 42.32 29.78 -37.15
C GLY A 4 42.14 30.05 -35.64
N VAL A 5 40.94 29.81 -35.13
CA VAL A 5 40.68 29.72 -33.68
C VAL A 5 40.63 28.27 -33.28
N GLN A 6 41.68 27.81 -32.62
CA GLN A 6 41.65 26.53 -31.91
C GLN A 6 40.95 26.71 -30.58
N THR A 7 39.78 26.12 -30.39
CA THR A 7 39.13 25.95 -29.09
C THR A 7 39.47 24.55 -28.53
N THR A 8 40.36 24.51 -27.58
CA THR A 8 40.62 23.33 -26.75
C THR A 8 39.50 23.26 -25.70
N VAL A 9 38.70 22.21 -25.75
CA VAL A 9 37.70 21.86 -24.71
C VAL A 9 38.44 21.04 -23.63
N PRO A 10 38.39 21.44 -22.36
CA PRO A 10 38.93 20.61 -21.29
C PRO A 10 37.95 19.45 -21.01
N THR A 11 38.44 18.22 -21.13
CA THR A 11 37.74 17.03 -20.63
C THR A 11 37.84 16.99 -19.08
N GLU A 12 36.89 17.58 -18.39
CA GLU A 12 36.68 17.27 -17.00
C GLU A 12 36.00 15.92 -16.86
N LYS A 13 36.71 14.97 -16.29
CA LYS A 13 36.11 13.73 -15.75
C LYS A 13 35.29 14.12 -14.52
N SER A 14 33.98 14.19 -14.66
CA SER A 14 33.08 14.28 -13.51
C SER A 14 33.07 12.95 -12.80
N ASP A 15 33.81 12.81 -11.73
CA ASP A 15 33.61 11.79 -10.71
C ASP A 15 32.22 12.04 -10.10
N VAL A 16 31.25 11.24 -10.52
CA VAL A 16 29.97 11.15 -9.82
C VAL A 16 30.26 10.46 -8.50
N SER A 17 30.53 11.24 -7.47
CA SER A 17 30.58 10.72 -6.10
C SER A 17 29.17 10.24 -5.75
N VAL A 18 29.01 8.92 -5.69
CA VAL A 18 27.87 8.29 -5.01
C VAL A 18 27.94 8.79 -3.58
N ALA A 19 26.98 9.62 -3.20
CA ALA A 19 26.85 10.07 -1.82
C ALA A 19 26.60 8.84 -0.94
N THR A 20 27.68 8.31 -0.38
CA THR A 20 27.61 7.34 0.71
C THR A 20 26.90 8.03 1.85
N LYS A 21 25.68 7.55 2.19
CA LYS A 21 24.99 7.96 3.41
C LYS A 21 25.93 7.68 4.57
N THR A 22 26.53 8.72 5.12
CA THR A 22 27.24 8.66 6.38
C THR A 22 26.24 8.15 7.43
N PRO A 23 26.57 7.15 8.25
CA PRO A 23 25.71 6.75 9.34
C PRO A 23 25.53 7.99 10.24
N THR A 24 24.33 8.54 10.24
CA THR A 24 23.97 9.58 11.20
C THR A 24 24.07 8.92 12.56
N THR A 25 25.04 9.33 13.37
CA THR A 25 25.08 8.93 14.79
C THR A 25 23.77 9.41 15.40
N LEU A 26 22.85 8.47 15.64
CA LEU A 26 21.61 8.72 16.34
C LEU A 26 21.95 9.38 17.69
N SER A 27 21.21 10.42 18.08
CA SER A 27 21.28 10.97 19.43
C SER A 27 21.11 9.83 20.43
N SER A 28 21.67 9.94 21.63
CA SER A 28 21.62 8.91 22.65
C SER A 28 20.18 8.46 23.03
N ASP A 29 19.16 9.16 22.56
CA ASP A 29 17.74 8.87 22.79
C ASP A 29 16.85 9.38 21.65
N PRO A 30 16.85 8.74 20.45
CA PRO A 30 16.11 9.20 19.29
C PRO A 30 14.61 8.97 19.44
N ILE A 31 13.79 9.85 18.82
CA ILE A 31 12.38 9.61 18.59
C ILE A 31 12.24 8.93 17.24
N ILE A 32 11.56 7.77 17.18
CA ILE A 32 11.33 7.02 15.93
C ILE A 32 9.88 7.08 15.51
N ASN A 33 9.65 7.21 14.20
CA ASN A 33 8.32 7.40 13.63
C ASN A 33 7.77 6.11 13.02
N PHE A 34 6.84 5.46 13.74
CA PHE A 34 6.10 4.27 13.31
C PHE A 34 4.67 4.59 12.82
N ALA A 35 4.31 5.88 12.73
CA ALA A 35 3.01 6.29 12.19
C ALA A 35 2.90 6.05 10.68
N ARG A 36 4.02 5.94 9.98
CA ARG A 36 4.10 5.71 8.54
C ARG A 36 4.24 4.23 8.23
N GLY A 37 3.61 3.77 7.15
CA GLY A 37 3.74 2.39 6.66
C GLY A 37 4.85 2.27 5.61
N ASP A 38 6.06 2.77 5.91
CA ASP A 38 7.22 2.70 5.02
C ASP A 38 7.80 1.27 5.03
N PRO A 39 7.84 0.56 3.89
CA PRO A 39 8.10 -0.88 3.88
C PRO A 39 9.58 -1.25 3.78
N MET A 40 10.42 -0.68 4.65
CA MET A 40 11.87 -0.91 4.70
C MET A 40 12.26 -2.35 5.06
N LEU A 41 11.33 -3.13 5.64
CA LEU A 41 11.46 -4.55 5.93
C LEU A 41 12.00 -5.36 4.74
N TYR A 42 11.64 -4.99 3.52
CA TYR A 42 11.97 -5.74 2.32
C TYR A 42 13.29 -5.33 1.65
N GLU A 43 13.96 -4.29 2.17
CA GLU A 43 15.21 -3.79 1.59
C GLU A 43 16.30 -4.88 1.46
N PRO A 44 16.55 -5.75 2.48
CA PRO A 44 17.55 -6.82 2.36
C PRO A 44 17.25 -7.82 1.25
N TYR A 45 15.98 -8.21 1.07
CA TYR A 45 15.58 -9.09 -0.03
C TYR A 45 15.91 -8.49 -1.39
N TRP A 46 15.55 -7.23 -1.61
CA TRP A 46 15.78 -6.55 -2.89
C TRP A 46 17.25 -6.24 -3.16
N LYS A 47 18.06 -6.07 -2.12
CA LYS A 47 19.54 -5.99 -2.28
C LYS A 47 20.11 -7.28 -2.85
N ASN A 48 19.65 -8.43 -2.39
CA ASN A 48 20.09 -9.75 -2.90
C ASN A 48 19.63 -9.99 -4.35
N LYS A 49 18.51 -9.42 -4.77
CA LYS A 49 17.95 -9.54 -6.13
C LYS A 49 18.33 -8.38 -7.06
N ALA A 50 19.26 -7.51 -6.67
CA ALA A 50 19.56 -6.25 -7.36
C ALA A 50 19.89 -6.43 -8.86
N ASP A 51 20.63 -7.46 -9.22
CA ASP A 51 21.04 -7.72 -10.61
C ASP A 51 19.86 -8.09 -11.52
N ARG A 52 18.88 -8.83 -11.00
CA ARG A 52 17.65 -9.19 -11.73
C ARG A 52 16.67 -8.02 -11.86
N CYS A 53 16.84 -6.99 -11.04
CA CYS A 53 16.00 -5.80 -11.02
C CYS A 53 16.56 -4.62 -11.81
N LYS A 54 17.69 -4.82 -12.49
CA LYS A 54 18.29 -3.79 -13.37
C LYS A 54 17.42 -3.57 -14.61
N MET A 55 17.28 -2.33 -15.01
CA MET A 55 16.70 -1.99 -16.30
C MET A 55 17.54 -0.90 -16.97
N VAL A 56 17.59 -0.94 -18.29
CA VAL A 56 18.26 0.06 -19.12
C VAL A 56 17.19 0.68 -20.00
N ILE A 57 17.14 2.01 -20.03
CA ILE A 57 16.26 2.79 -20.92
C ILE A 57 17.16 3.65 -21.79
N LEU A 58 17.04 3.48 -23.11
CA LEU A 58 17.83 4.24 -24.07
C LEU A 58 17.26 5.65 -24.23
N GLY A 59 18.10 6.60 -24.71
CA GLY A 59 17.73 8.00 -24.79
C GLY A 59 16.61 8.33 -25.78
N ASP A 60 16.31 7.47 -26.73
CA ASP A 60 15.23 7.59 -27.72
C ASP A 60 13.94 6.85 -27.30
N GLU A 61 13.96 6.12 -26.19
CA GLU A 61 12.78 5.43 -25.67
C GLU A 61 11.86 6.39 -24.88
N LEU A 62 10.62 5.97 -24.74
CA LEU A 62 9.58 6.64 -23.91
C LEU A 62 9.22 8.09 -24.33
N MET A 63 9.54 8.51 -25.55
CA MET A 63 9.23 9.86 -26.05
C MET A 63 7.74 10.10 -26.28
N SER A 64 6.96 9.07 -26.63
CA SER A 64 5.51 9.21 -26.86
C SER A 64 4.73 9.21 -25.57
N TYR A 65 3.62 9.95 -25.48
CA TYR A 65 2.64 9.81 -24.41
C TYR A 65 1.92 8.45 -24.43
N PHE A 66 1.70 7.89 -25.61
CA PHE A 66 0.93 6.66 -25.78
C PHE A 66 1.80 5.42 -25.49
N SER A 67 1.28 4.51 -24.68
CA SER A 67 1.84 3.17 -24.48
C SER A 67 1.16 2.15 -25.42
N ASN A 68 -0.18 2.22 -25.49
CA ASN A 68 -1.00 1.45 -26.42
C ASN A 68 -2.29 2.24 -26.76
N ALA A 69 -2.30 2.90 -27.92
CA ALA A 69 -3.44 3.75 -28.34
C ALA A 69 -4.77 2.99 -28.53
N LEU A 70 -4.73 1.66 -28.67
CA LEU A 70 -5.92 0.83 -28.82
C LEU A 70 -6.47 0.32 -27.47
N ASN A 71 -5.72 0.47 -26.38
CA ASN A 71 -6.17 0.09 -25.05
C ASN A 71 -7.02 1.22 -24.45
N LEU A 72 -8.06 0.85 -23.67
CA LEU A 72 -8.85 1.81 -22.90
C LEU A 72 -7.94 2.68 -22.02
N CYS A 73 -7.04 2.07 -21.27
CA CYS A 73 -5.99 2.75 -20.51
C CYS A 73 -4.75 2.94 -21.41
N TRP A 74 -4.82 3.91 -22.34
CA TRP A 74 -3.82 4.14 -23.39
C TRP A 74 -2.41 4.47 -22.88
N PHE A 75 -2.26 4.91 -21.63
CA PHE A 75 -0.97 5.18 -20.97
C PHE A 75 -0.44 3.98 -20.17
N LEU A 76 -1.20 2.89 -20.03
CA LEU A 76 -0.74 1.66 -19.40
C LEU A 76 0.25 0.92 -20.32
N LYS A 77 1.45 0.68 -19.82
CA LYS A 77 2.45 -0.13 -20.53
C LYS A 77 2.00 -1.60 -20.62
N PRO A 78 2.05 -2.22 -21.81
CA PRO A 78 1.71 -3.64 -21.97
C PRO A 78 2.51 -4.56 -21.04
N GLU A 79 3.78 -4.23 -20.78
CA GLU A 79 4.65 -4.98 -19.88
C GLU A 79 4.12 -4.96 -18.44
N LEU A 80 3.59 -3.81 -17.99
CA LEU A 80 3.01 -3.70 -16.65
C LEU A 80 1.66 -4.39 -16.56
N ASP A 81 0.78 -4.26 -17.57
CA ASP A 81 -0.50 -4.99 -17.60
C ASP A 81 -0.26 -6.50 -17.50
N HIS A 82 0.66 -7.03 -18.30
CA HIS A 82 1.02 -8.44 -18.26
C HIS A 82 1.59 -8.87 -16.90
N ALA A 83 2.49 -8.06 -16.32
CA ALA A 83 3.12 -8.37 -15.04
C ALA A 83 2.11 -8.33 -13.88
N ILE A 84 1.15 -7.39 -13.87
CA ILE A 84 0.07 -7.32 -12.88
C ILE A 84 -0.78 -8.59 -12.96
N ARG A 85 -1.28 -8.97 -14.16
CA ARG A 85 -2.10 -10.18 -14.34
C ARG A 85 -1.35 -11.44 -13.94
N LYS A 86 -0.06 -11.55 -14.31
CA LYS A 86 0.79 -12.68 -13.93
C LYS A 86 0.95 -12.78 -12.40
N LEU A 87 1.21 -11.65 -11.72
CA LEU A 87 1.37 -11.62 -10.27
C LEU A 87 0.10 -12.07 -9.55
N HIS A 88 -1.07 -11.55 -9.94
CA HIS A 88 -2.36 -11.93 -9.34
C HIS A 88 -2.69 -13.41 -9.58
N ARG A 89 -2.34 -13.94 -10.76
CA ARG A 89 -2.51 -15.37 -11.06
C ARG A 89 -1.62 -16.25 -10.17
N VAL A 90 -0.38 -15.84 -9.93
CA VAL A 90 0.58 -16.56 -9.09
C VAL A 90 0.17 -16.48 -7.62
N ALA A 91 -0.18 -15.30 -7.12
CA ALA A 91 -0.64 -15.12 -5.74
C ALA A 91 -2.02 -15.74 -5.49
N GLY A 92 -2.85 -15.89 -6.53
CA GLY A 92 -4.22 -16.42 -6.42
C GLY A 92 -5.19 -15.49 -5.70
N ASN A 93 -4.86 -14.20 -5.58
CA ASN A 93 -5.57 -13.27 -4.69
C ASN A 93 -6.65 -12.41 -5.36
N ALA A 94 -6.64 -12.27 -6.70
CA ALA A 94 -7.68 -11.50 -7.40
C ALA A 94 -7.92 -12.01 -8.82
N GLU A 95 -9.18 -11.88 -9.28
CA GLU A 95 -9.56 -12.12 -10.67
C GLU A 95 -9.13 -10.96 -11.55
N THR A 96 -8.47 -11.27 -12.67
CA THR A 96 -7.97 -10.28 -13.63
C THR A 96 -8.42 -10.55 -15.06
N ASP A 97 -8.90 -11.76 -15.36
CA ASP A 97 -9.36 -12.12 -16.70
C ASP A 97 -10.69 -11.40 -16.98
N ASP A 98 -10.84 -10.87 -18.17
CA ASP A 98 -11.99 -10.04 -18.58
C ASP A 98 -12.22 -8.81 -17.67
N ARG A 99 -11.15 -8.25 -17.10
CA ARG A 99 -11.20 -7.03 -16.28
C ARG A 99 -10.34 -5.93 -16.89
N PHE A 100 -10.77 -4.67 -16.66
CA PHE A 100 -10.01 -3.48 -17.05
C PHE A 100 -9.00 -3.13 -15.95
N ILE A 101 -7.72 -2.98 -16.30
CA ILE A 101 -6.69 -2.47 -15.41
C ILE A 101 -6.47 -1.00 -15.68
N VAL A 102 -6.61 -0.17 -14.66
CA VAL A 102 -6.32 1.26 -14.70
C VAL A 102 -5.20 1.56 -13.73
N VAL A 103 -4.07 2.06 -14.23
CA VAL A 103 -2.90 2.42 -13.41
C VAL A 103 -2.97 3.89 -12.98
N GLY A 104 -2.44 4.19 -11.79
CA GLY A 104 -2.35 5.54 -11.23
C GLY A 104 -1.03 5.77 -10.48
N ASN A 105 -0.75 7.04 -10.16
CA ASN A 105 0.37 7.46 -9.33
C ASN A 105 0.15 7.04 -7.85
N GLY A 106 0.28 5.74 -7.59
CA GLY A 106 -0.11 5.08 -6.35
C GLY A 106 -1.63 4.86 -6.26
N SER A 107 -2.06 4.08 -5.26
CA SER A 107 -3.49 3.84 -4.99
C SER A 107 -4.24 5.13 -4.64
N THR A 108 -3.58 6.16 -4.14
CA THR A 108 -4.20 7.47 -3.88
C THR A 108 -4.81 8.07 -5.14
N GLN A 109 -4.09 8.13 -6.27
CA GLN A 109 -4.67 8.65 -7.51
C GLN A 109 -5.78 7.75 -8.06
N THR A 110 -5.64 6.42 -7.95
CA THR A 110 -6.70 5.50 -8.36
C THR A 110 -7.93 5.60 -7.47
N TYR A 111 -7.77 5.88 -6.17
CA TYR A 111 -8.88 6.17 -5.26
C TYR A 111 -9.63 7.45 -5.66
N HIS A 112 -8.92 8.56 -5.89
CA HIS A 112 -9.55 9.81 -6.39
C HIS A 112 -10.27 9.59 -7.73
N ALA A 113 -9.65 8.84 -8.65
CA ALA A 113 -10.27 8.51 -9.93
C ALA A 113 -11.55 7.69 -9.77
N LEU A 114 -11.61 6.79 -8.77
CA LEU A 114 -12.80 6.01 -8.44
C LEU A 114 -13.90 6.88 -7.83
N LEU A 115 -13.58 7.76 -6.89
CA LEU A 115 -14.57 8.70 -6.34
C LEU A 115 -15.22 9.52 -7.46
N TYR A 116 -14.40 10.02 -8.39
CA TYR A 116 -14.90 10.72 -9.58
C TYR A 116 -15.75 9.81 -10.48
N ALA A 117 -15.28 8.61 -10.77
CA ALA A 117 -15.93 7.70 -11.73
C ALA A 117 -17.27 7.16 -11.23
N LEU A 118 -17.39 6.91 -9.94
CA LEU A 118 -18.60 6.42 -9.28
C LEU A 118 -19.60 7.54 -8.95
N SER A 119 -19.18 8.80 -9.07
CA SER A 119 -20.03 9.96 -8.89
C SER A 119 -20.71 10.35 -10.21
N SER A 120 -21.87 10.96 -10.12
CA SER A 120 -22.63 11.43 -11.29
C SER A 120 -22.79 12.95 -11.26
N PRO A 121 -22.33 13.68 -12.30
CA PRO A 121 -22.60 15.10 -12.42
C PRO A 121 -24.11 15.39 -12.45
N GLY A 122 -24.53 16.44 -11.77
CA GLY A 122 -25.95 16.89 -11.80
C GLY A 122 -26.85 16.27 -10.74
N GLN A 123 -26.29 15.48 -9.79
CA GLN A 123 -27.04 15.12 -8.58
C GLN A 123 -27.22 16.35 -7.67
N PRO A 124 -28.37 16.51 -7.00
CA PRO A 124 -28.63 17.65 -6.13
C PRO A 124 -27.69 17.69 -4.90
N GLU A 125 -27.27 16.52 -4.42
CA GLU A 125 -26.39 16.39 -3.27
C GLU A 125 -25.14 15.55 -3.63
N PRO A 126 -23.98 15.84 -3.02
CA PRO A 126 -22.78 15.01 -3.16
C PRO A 126 -23.04 13.59 -2.70
N ILE A 127 -22.48 12.60 -3.42
CA ILE A 127 -22.50 11.20 -3.02
C ILE A 127 -21.82 11.03 -1.65
N SER A 128 -22.45 10.30 -0.74
CA SER A 128 -21.90 10.00 0.58
C SER A 128 -20.78 8.95 0.47
N VAL A 129 -19.58 9.26 0.97
CA VAL A 129 -18.46 8.31 1.06
C VAL A 129 -18.32 7.88 2.53
N VAL A 130 -18.33 6.58 2.77
CA VAL A 130 -18.30 5.97 4.10
C VAL A 130 -17.32 4.80 4.15
N ALA A 131 -16.80 4.48 5.34
CA ALA A 131 -16.06 3.26 5.60
C ALA A 131 -16.30 2.80 7.05
N ALA A 132 -16.36 1.49 7.30
CA ALA A 132 -16.56 0.96 8.64
C ALA A 132 -15.35 1.26 9.54
N ALA A 133 -15.61 1.86 10.71
CA ALA A 133 -14.56 2.14 11.71
C ALA A 133 -14.05 0.83 12.38
N PRO A 134 -12.75 0.79 12.76
CA PRO A 134 -11.68 1.72 12.38
C PRO A 134 -11.38 1.65 10.89
N PHE A 135 -11.34 2.78 10.21
CA PHE A 135 -11.07 2.90 8.77
C PHE A 135 -9.67 3.46 8.52
N TYR A 136 -9.15 3.31 7.29
CA TYR A 136 -7.86 3.90 6.93
C TYR A 136 -7.91 5.43 7.05
N SER A 137 -7.03 5.97 7.89
CA SER A 137 -7.03 7.37 8.33
C SER A 137 -6.92 8.43 7.23
N SER A 138 -6.45 8.05 6.03
CA SER A 138 -6.33 8.99 4.92
C SER A 138 -7.60 9.14 4.08
N TYR A 139 -8.60 8.27 4.23
CA TYR A 139 -9.82 8.38 3.41
C TYR A 139 -10.56 9.70 3.61
N LEU A 140 -10.68 10.17 4.86
CA LEU A 140 -11.26 11.48 5.15
C LEU A 140 -10.50 12.59 4.40
N GLU A 141 -9.18 12.65 4.59
CA GLU A 141 -8.33 13.67 4.00
C GLU A 141 -8.34 13.59 2.46
N GLU A 142 -8.14 12.40 1.90
CA GLU A 142 -8.12 12.18 0.45
C GLU A 142 -9.48 12.47 -0.20
N THR A 143 -10.59 12.22 0.50
CA THR A 143 -11.94 12.50 -0.01
C THR A 143 -12.24 14.01 0.01
N GLU A 144 -11.87 14.71 1.07
CA GLU A 144 -12.21 16.13 1.27
C GLU A 144 -11.20 17.09 0.62
N PHE A 145 -9.97 16.63 0.33
CA PHE A 145 -8.87 17.50 -0.15
C PHE A 145 -9.22 18.33 -1.38
N LEU A 146 -9.89 17.74 -2.36
CA LEU A 146 -10.28 18.42 -3.60
C LEU A 146 -11.54 19.32 -3.43
N GLN A 147 -12.20 19.29 -2.26
CA GLN A 147 -13.46 19.99 -1.99
C GLN A 147 -14.49 19.79 -3.13
N SER A 148 -14.58 18.56 -3.62
CA SER A 148 -15.45 18.19 -4.73
C SER A 148 -16.92 18.36 -4.35
N ARG A 149 -17.73 18.85 -5.29
CA ARG A 149 -19.18 18.85 -5.15
C ARG A 149 -19.84 17.52 -5.55
N LEU A 150 -19.03 16.55 -6.01
CA LEU A 150 -19.53 15.26 -6.51
C LEU A 150 -19.66 14.22 -5.38
N TYR A 151 -18.82 14.32 -4.37
CA TYR A 151 -18.75 13.37 -3.25
C TYR A 151 -18.33 14.07 -1.97
N LYS A 152 -18.68 13.47 -0.84
CA LYS A 152 -18.36 14.00 0.49
C LYS A 152 -18.15 12.87 1.48
N TRP A 153 -17.14 12.99 2.34
CA TRP A 153 -16.94 12.06 3.45
C TRP A 153 -18.04 12.23 4.51
N VAL A 154 -18.63 11.10 4.95
CA VAL A 154 -19.71 11.09 5.94
C VAL A 154 -19.32 10.35 7.22
N GLY A 155 -18.30 9.48 7.16
CA GLY A 155 -17.77 8.83 8.36
C GLY A 155 -17.99 7.33 8.40
N ASP A 156 -18.39 6.84 9.60
CA ASP A 156 -18.50 5.42 9.85
C ASP A 156 -19.70 4.78 9.12
N ALA A 157 -19.40 3.79 8.30
CA ALA A 157 -20.41 3.03 7.56
C ALA A 157 -21.39 2.26 8.47
N ASN A 158 -20.95 1.84 9.67
CA ASN A 158 -21.82 1.15 10.63
C ASN A 158 -22.95 2.04 11.16
N CYS A 159 -22.77 3.36 11.13
CA CYS A 159 -23.74 4.35 11.60
C CYS A 159 -24.41 5.10 10.44
N PHE A 160 -24.17 4.69 9.18
CA PHE A 160 -24.67 5.39 8.02
C PHE A 160 -26.16 5.06 7.76
N ASP A 161 -27.02 6.07 7.91
CA ASP A 161 -28.48 5.97 7.78
C ASP A 161 -29.11 6.90 6.72
N LYS A 162 -28.28 7.70 6.00
CA LYS A 162 -28.77 8.65 5.01
C LYS A 162 -29.29 7.94 3.76
N ASP A 163 -30.41 8.42 3.24
CA ASP A 163 -30.94 8.00 1.94
C ASP A 163 -30.06 8.49 0.78
N GLY A 164 -30.22 7.85 -0.38
CA GLY A 164 -29.55 8.23 -1.61
C GLY A 164 -28.34 7.37 -1.96
N ALA A 165 -27.60 7.80 -2.99
CA ALA A 165 -26.42 7.09 -3.45
C ALA A 165 -25.25 7.24 -2.49
N TYR A 166 -24.48 6.15 -2.34
CA TYR A 166 -23.30 6.14 -1.48
C TYR A 166 -22.16 5.31 -2.09
N ILE A 167 -20.96 5.56 -1.60
CA ILE A 167 -19.76 4.76 -1.87
C ILE A 167 -19.25 4.24 -0.54
N GLU A 168 -19.25 2.93 -0.36
CA GLU A 168 -18.63 2.28 0.80
C GLU A 168 -17.21 1.83 0.45
N VAL A 169 -16.22 2.30 1.22
CA VAL A 169 -14.82 1.89 1.07
C VAL A 169 -14.52 0.76 2.04
N VAL A 170 -14.19 -0.41 1.50
CA VAL A 170 -13.94 -1.64 2.27
C VAL A 170 -12.48 -2.01 2.14
N THR A 171 -11.71 -1.77 3.20
CA THR A 171 -10.29 -2.20 3.26
C THR A 171 -10.20 -3.60 3.85
N SER A 172 -9.64 -4.56 3.09
CA SER A 172 -9.56 -5.97 3.54
C SER A 172 -8.32 -6.67 2.99
N PRO A 173 -7.34 -7.10 3.84
CA PRO A 173 -7.25 -6.86 5.28
C PRO A 173 -7.23 -5.39 5.65
N ASN A 174 -7.88 -5.05 6.75
CA ASN A 174 -8.09 -3.67 7.14
C ASN A 174 -6.79 -2.98 7.63
N ASN A 175 -6.72 -1.70 7.41
CA ASN A 175 -5.79 -0.77 8.01
C ASN A 175 -6.61 0.17 8.90
N PRO A 176 -6.53 0.06 10.26
CA PRO A 176 -5.31 -0.29 11.02
C PRO A 176 -5.24 -1.71 11.60
N ASP A 177 -6.35 -2.42 11.76
CA ASP A 177 -6.49 -3.55 12.68
C ASP A 177 -6.25 -4.94 12.04
N GLY A 178 -6.00 -5.01 10.73
CA GLY A 178 -5.71 -6.26 10.02
C GLY A 178 -6.90 -7.21 9.84
N SER A 179 -8.11 -6.84 10.25
CA SER A 179 -9.30 -7.68 10.12
C SER A 179 -9.72 -7.86 8.66
N ILE A 180 -10.28 -9.03 8.35
CA ILE A 180 -10.93 -9.28 7.06
C ILE A 180 -12.33 -8.69 7.11
N ARG A 181 -12.70 -7.90 6.11
CA ARG A 181 -13.94 -7.12 6.09
C ARG A 181 -14.74 -7.32 4.81
N ALA A 182 -16.05 -7.16 4.96
CA ALA A 182 -17.02 -7.04 3.87
C ALA A 182 -17.78 -5.71 4.01
N THR A 183 -18.62 -5.39 3.02
CA THR A 183 -19.56 -4.25 3.10
C THR A 183 -20.51 -4.41 4.29
N VAL A 184 -20.77 -3.30 4.98
CA VAL A 184 -21.72 -3.26 6.11
C VAL A 184 -22.98 -2.49 5.74
N VAL A 185 -22.93 -1.60 4.75
CA VAL A 185 -24.10 -0.89 4.23
C VAL A 185 -24.81 -1.77 3.20
N ASN A 186 -25.98 -2.30 3.58
CA ASN A 186 -26.76 -3.21 2.72
C ASN A 186 -28.04 -2.52 2.23
N ARG A 187 -27.87 -1.58 1.28
CA ARG A 187 -28.99 -0.83 0.67
C ARG A 187 -28.80 -0.68 -0.83
N GLU A 188 -29.90 -0.52 -1.55
CA GLU A 188 -29.87 -0.22 -2.98
C GLU A 188 -29.22 1.15 -3.26
N GLY A 189 -28.65 1.31 -4.45
CA GLY A 189 -27.99 2.56 -4.90
C GLY A 189 -26.58 2.77 -4.40
N GLY A 190 -25.98 1.79 -3.68
CA GLY A 190 -24.61 1.82 -3.23
C GLY A 190 -23.60 1.28 -4.24
N ASN A 191 -22.40 1.86 -4.21
CA ASN A 191 -21.20 1.29 -4.84
C ASN A 191 -20.19 0.94 -3.74
N SER A 192 -19.36 -0.07 -3.97
CA SER A 192 -18.28 -0.41 -3.07
C SER A 192 -16.92 -0.30 -3.76
N ILE A 193 -15.93 0.23 -3.04
CA ILE A 193 -14.52 0.21 -3.41
C ILE A 193 -13.82 -0.76 -2.47
N HIS A 194 -13.34 -1.88 -2.98
CA HIS A 194 -12.56 -2.86 -2.20
C HIS A 194 -11.09 -2.50 -2.27
N ASP A 195 -10.56 -1.92 -1.20
CA ASP A 195 -9.13 -1.64 -1.04
C ASP A 195 -8.41 -2.88 -0.52
N LEU A 196 -7.74 -3.58 -1.44
CA LEU A 196 -7.04 -4.83 -1.22
C LEU A 196 -5.51 -4.62 -1.13
N ALA A 197 -5.08 -3.43 -0.68
CA ALA A 197 -3.66 -3.08 -0.58
C ALA A 197 -2.82 -4.12 0.19
N TYR A 198 -3.42 -4.79 1.17
CA TYR A 198 -2.75 -5.78 2.04
C TYR A 198 -3.20 -7.23 1.78
N TYR A 199 -4.01 -7.51 0.76
CA TYR A 199 -4.44 -8.87 0.44
C TYR A 199 -3.37 -9.62 -0.36
N TRP A 200 -2.24 -9.88 0.30
CA TRP A 200 -1.06 -10.55 -0.24
C TRP A 200 -0.54 -11.61 0.74
N PRO A 201 0.10 -12.70 0.25
CA PRO A 201 0.53 -13.84 1.08
C PRO A 201 1.43 -13.50 2.26
N GLN A 202 2.20 -12.39 2.20
CA GLN A 202 3.05 -11.96 3.30
C GLN A 202 2.29 -11.37 4.50
N TYR A 203 1.03 -10.95 4.30
CA TYR A 203 0.24 -10.31 5.36
C TYR A 203 -0.93 -11.15 5.84
N THR A 204 -1.51 -11.99 4.98
CA THR A 204 -2.73 -12.73 5.27
C THR A 204 -2.81 -14.02 4.45
N PRO A 205 -3.48 -15.07 4.96
CA PRO A 205 -3.83 -16.22 4.14
C PRO A 205 -4.66 -15.80 2.91
N ILE A 206 -4.31 -16.31 1.74
CA ILE A 206 -5.11 -16.12 0.53
C ILE A 206 -6.18 -17.22 0.48
N THR A 207 -7.34 -16.93 1.02
CA THR A 207 -8.44 -17.90 1.17
C THR A 207 -9.26 -18.06 -0.11
N HIS A 208 -9.33 -17.02 -0.93
CA HIS A 208 -10.07 -17.02 -2.20
C HIS A 208 -9.51 -15.97 -3.15
N LYS A 209 -9.85 -16.12 -4.43
CA LYS A 209 -9.60 -15.12 -5.45
C LYS A 209 -10.69 -14.04 -5.33
N ALA A 210 -10.32 -12.81 -4.94
CA ALA A 210 -11.27 -11.70 -4.87
C ALA A 210 -11.79 -11.36 -6.27
N ASP A 211 -13.10 -11.11 -6.38
CA ASP A 211 -13.76 -10.75 -7.63
C ASP A 211 -14.87 -9.72 -7.39
N HIS A 212 -14.49 -8.56 -6.87
CA HIS A 212 -15.39 -7.43 -6.68
C HIS A 212 -15.48 -6.58 -7.95
N ASP A 213 -16.51 -5.73 -8.04
CA ASP A 213 -16.70 -4.85 -9.22
C ASP A 213 -15.57 -3.83 -9.33
N VAL A 214 -15.04 -3.40 -8.18
CA VAL A 214 -13.94 -2.45 -8.06
C VAL A 214 -12.96 -2.94 -7.01
N MET A 215 -11.72 -3.18 -7.41
CA MET A 215 -10.65 -3.61 -6.52
C MET A 215 -9.43 -2.70 -6.67
N LEU A 216 -8.88 -2.21 -5.56
CA LEU A 216 -7.67 -1.40 -5.50
C LEU A 216 -6.47 -2.19 -4.98
N PHE A 217 -5.32 -1.97 -5.62
CA PHE A 217 -4.04 -2.52 -5.21
C PHE A 217 -2.94 -1.46 -5.29
N THR A 218 -1.85 -1.69 -4.57
CA THR A 218 -0.70 -0.80 -4.59
C THR A 218 0.61 -1.56 -4.64
N PHE A 219 1.49 -1.11 -5.51
CA PHE A 219 2.86 -1.60 -5.61
C PHE A 219 3.64 -1.40 -4.30
N SER A 220 3.32 -0.32 -3.56
CA SER A 220 3.94 -0.01 -2.27
C SER A 220 3.85 -1.14 -1.26
N LYS A 221 2.72 -1.87 -1.22
CA LYS A 221 2.48 -2.94 -0.25
C LYS A 221 2.68 -4.33 -0.85
N ALA A 222 2.42 -4.48 -2.15
CA ALA A 222 2.68 -5.74 -2.85
C ALA A 222 4.16 -6.11 -2.87
N THR A 223 5.07 -5.12 -2.97
CA THR A 223 6.51 -5.35 -3.20
C THR A 223 7.45 -4.58 -2.28
N GLY A 224 6.96 -3.58 -1.55
CA GLY A 224 7.79 -2.69 -0.75
C GLY A 224 8.31 -1.42 -1.47
N HIS A 225 8.08 -1.27 -2.77
CA HIS A 225 8.61 -0.13 -3.54
C HIS A 225 7.68 1.08 -3.50
N ALA A 226 7.44 1.62 -2.31
CA ALA A 226 6.53 2.75 -2.10
C ALA A 226 6.95 4.02 -2.88
N GLY A 227 8.25 4.24 -3.05
CA GLY A 227 8.80 5.37 -3.80
C GLY A 227 8.53 5.36 -5.31
N SER A 228 8.18 4.22 -5.90
CA SER A 228 7.87 4.11 -7.33
C SER A 228 6.52 4.74 -7.71
N ARG A 229 5.65 5.01 -6.75
CA ARG A 229 4.33 5.62 -6.94
C ARG A 229 3.47 4.93 -8.00
N ILE A 230 3.34 3.61 -7.91
CA ILE A 230 2.46 2.80 -8.77
C ILE A 230 1.34 2.18 -7.93
N GLY A 231 0.10 2.33 -8.40
CA GLY A 231 -1.07 1.61 -7.94
C GLY A 231 -1.93 1.25 -9.13
N TRP A 232 -2.84 0.30 -8.96
CA TRP A 232 -3.77 -0.09 -10.01
C TRP A 232 -5.14 -0.44 -9.44
N ALA A 233 -6.15 -0.22 -10.26
CA ALA A 233 -7.49 -0.70 -10.04
C ALA A 233 -7.81 -1.80 -11.04
N ILE A 234 -8.57 -2.81 -10.58
CA ILE A 234 -9.14 -3.87 -11.41
C ILE A 234 -10.65 -3.65 -11.43
N ILE A 235 -11.22 -3.41 -12.61
CA ILE A 235 -12.59 -2.91 -12.78
C ILE A 235 -13.37 -3.83 -13.73
N LYS A 236 -14.59 -4.21 -13.36
CA LYS A 236 -15.50 -4.96 -14.24
C LYS A 236 -16.16 -4.06 -15.28
N ASP A 237 -16.68 -2.93 -14.87
CA ASP A 237 -17.45 -2.03 -15.72
C ASP A 237 -16.58 -1.14 -16.60
N LYS A 238 -16.76 -1.21 -17.90
CA LYS A 238 -16.00 -0.43 -18.89
C LYS A 238 -16.22 1.07 -18.75
N ALA A 239 -17.44 1.51 -18.40
CA ALA A 239 -17.74 2.94 -18.29
C ALA A 239 -17.09 3.55 -17.07
N ILE A 240 -17.03 2.82 -15.96
CA ILE A 240 -16.28 3.22 -14.75
C ILE A 240 -14.79 3.32 -15.09
N ALA A 241 -14.22 2.28 -15.71
CA ALA A 241 -12.80 2.29 -16.11
C ALA A 241 -12.48 3.47 -17.06
N ALA A 242 -13.36 3.78 -18.03
CA ALA A 242 -13.18 4.91 -18.94
C ALA A 242 -13.18 6.27 -18.21
N LYS A 243 -14.07 6.45 -17.23
CA LYS A 243 -14.09 7.68 -16.40
C LYS A 243 -12.82 7.80 -15.55
N MET A 244 -12.33 6.70 -14.99
CA MET A 244 -11.05 6.69 -14.25
C MET A 244 -9.89 7.07 -15.15
N VAL A 245 -9.80 6.51 -16.35
CA VAL A 245 -8.76 6.85 -17.34
C VAL A 245 -8.84 8.34 -17.66
N LYS A 246 -10.06 8.89 -17.87
CA LYS A 246 -10.24 10.33 -18.11
C LYS A 246 -9.76 11.19 -16.93
N PHE A 247 -10.00 10.76 -15.70
CA PHE A 247 -9.49 11.47 -14.52
C PHE A 247 -7.96 11.50 -14.49
N VAL A 248 -7.30 10.36 -14.70
CA VAL A 248 -5.83 10.26 -14.73
C VAL A 248 -5.24 11.05 -15.89
N GLU A 249 -5.88 11.00 -17.07
CA GLU A 249 -5.50 11.81 -18.24
C GLU A 249 -5.49 13.30 -17.91
N VAL A 250 -6.57 13.81 -17.33
CA VAL A 250 -6.71 15.25 -17.03
C VAL A 250 -5.79 15.69 -15.88
N SER A 251 -5.60 14.84 -14.88
CA SER A 251 -4.82 15.21 -13.67
C SER A 251 -3.31 15.08 -13.86
N SER A 252 -2.82 14.18 -14.74
CA SER A 252 -1.38 13.91 -14.86
C SER A 252 -0.92 13.42 -16.24
N ILE A 253 -1.82 13.40 -17.25
CA ILE A 253 -1.54 12.86 -18.61
C ILE A 253 -0.99 11.42 -18.55
N GLY A 254 -1.48 10.63 -17.59
CA GLY A 254 -1.05 9.26 -17.36
C GLY A 254 -0.04 9.13 -16.22
N VAL A 255 0.69 8.03 -16.23
CA VAL A 255 1.65 7.62 -15.19
C VAL A 255 3.03 7.44 -15.83
N SER A 256 4.10 7.83 -15.11
CA SER A 256 5.48 7.67 -15.57
C SER A 256 5.74 6.28 -16.16
N LYS A 257 6.18 6.24 -17.40
CA LYS A 257 6.50 4.98 -18.10
C LYS A 257 7.73 4.28 -17.49
N GLU A 258 8.69 5.05 -17.01
CA GLU A 258 9.85 4.52 -16.29
C GLU A 258 9.42 3.80 -15.01
N ALA A 259 8.53 4.43 -14.23
CA ALA A 259 7.97 3.80 -13.02
C ALA A 259 7.17 2.53 -13.36
N GLN A 260 6.43 2.53 -14.47
CA GLN A 260 5.70 1.36 -14.93
C GLN A 260 6.62 0.21 -15.37
N LEU A 261 7.69 0.49 -16.13
CA LEU A 261 8.69 -0.51 -16.54
C LEU A 261 9.42 -1.06 -15.30
N ARG A 262 9.80 -0.19 -14.37
CA ARG A 262 10.38 -0.60 -13.08
C ARG A 262 9.45 -1.55 -12.33
N ALA A 263 8.17 -1.19 -12.23
CA ALA A 263 7.19 -2.04 -11.58
C ALA A 263 7.03 -3.39 -12.31
N ALA A 264 6.94 -3.39 -13.64
CA ALA A 264 6.84 -4.61 -14.44
C ALA A 264 8.01 -5.56 -14.18
N THR A 265 9.26 -5.04 -14.15
CA THR A 265 10.45 -5.81 -13.85
C THR A 265 10.37 -6.45 -12.46
N ILE A 266 10.03 -5.68 -11.43
CA ILE A 266 9.92 -6.17 -10.05
C ILE A 266 8.81 -7.23 -9.90
N LEU A 267 7.63 -7.00 -10.48
CA LEU A 267 6.52 -7.97 -10.46
C LEU A 267 6.88 -9.24 -11.24
N GLY A 268 7.66 -9.09 -12.32
CA GLY A 268 8.21 -10.21 -13.09
C GLY A 268 9.11 -11.10 -12.25
N VAL A 269 10.08 -10.52 -11.52
CA VAL A 269 10.99 -11.24 -10.62
C VAL A 269 10.21 -12.03 -9.56
N ILE A 270 9.23 -11.40 -8.89
CA ILE A 270 8.40 -12.11 -7.89
C ILE A 270 7.67 -13.28 -8.53
N SER A 271 7.02 -13.04 -9.68
CA SER A 271 6.21 -14.07 -10.34
C SER A 271 7.04 -15.26 -10.83
N GLU A 272 8.26 -15.00 -11.31
CA GLU A 272 9.19 -16.04 -11.74
C GLU A 272 9.68 -16.88 -10.58
N ASP A 273 10.07 -16.25 -9.46
CA ASP A 273 10.54 -16.95 -8.27
C ASP A 273 9.44 -17.84 -7.67
N CYS A 274 8.18 -17.39 -7.67
CA CYS A 274 7.05 -18.18 -7.20
C CYS A 274 6.72 -19.37 -8.13
N GLN A 275 6.97 -19.25 -9.45
CA GLN A 275 6.69 -20.32 -10.41
C GLN A 275 7.78 -21.39 -10.47
N ASN A 276 8.98 -21.11 -9.97
CA ASN A 276 10.14 -22.01 -10.00
C ASN A 276 10.61 -22.33 -8.56
N PRO A 277 9.78 -23.02 -7.74
CA PRO A 277 10.16 -23.44 -6.40
C PRO A 277 11.23 -24.52 -6.51
N GLY A 278 12.46 -24.22 -6.22
CA GLY A 278 13.58 -25.19 -6.35
C GLY A 278 14.91 -24.57 -6.76
N LEU A 279 14.91 -23.32 -7.14
CA LEU A 279 16.10 -22.48 -7.05
C LEU A 279 16.32 -22.18 -5.56
N GLU A 280 17.53 -22.30 -5.08
CA GLU A 280 17.97 -22.32 -3.67
C GLU A 280 17.52 -21.14 -2.79
N GLU A 281 16.67 -20.25 -3.29
CA GLU A 281 16.28 -19.02 -2.62
C GLU A 281 14.77 -18.92 -2.43
N GLU A 282 14.41 -18.50 -1.21
CA GLU A 282 13.06 -18.18 -0.79
C GLU A 282 12.42 -17.11 -1.71
N ASN A 283 11.19 -17.30 -2.18
CA ASN A 283 10.50 -16.28 -2.97
C ASN A 283 10.06 -15.10 -2.09
N PHE A 284 9.69 -13.96 -2.71
CA PHE A 284 9.36 -12.73 -2.01
C PHE A 284 8.23 -12.89 -0.98
N PHE A 285 7.19 -13.61 -1.32
CA PHE A 285 6.03 -13.78 -0.42
C PHE A 285 6.35 -14.67 0.77
N GLU A 286 7.15 -15.71 0.59
CA GLU A 286 7.63 -16.57 1.67
C GLU A 286 8.57 -15.79 2.60
N TYR A 287 9.53 -15.06 2.04
CA TYR A 287 10.42 -14.18 2.79
C TYR A 287 9.60 -13.18 3.63
N GLY A 288 8.67 -12.46 3.00
CA GLY A 288 7.84 -11.48 3.69
C GLY A 288 6.99 -12.10 4.80
N ARG A 289 6.38 -13.26 4.54
CA ARG A 289 5.58 -13.98 5.54
C ARG A 289 6.42 -14.42 6.75
N ARG A 290 7.61 -14.97 6.49
CA ARG A 290 8.54 -15.38 7.57
C ARG A 290 8.96 -14.17 8.41
N MET A 291 9.40 -13.09 7.78
CA MET A 291 9.81 -11.87 8.48
C MET A 291 8.68 -11.27 9.31
N MET A 292 7.47 -11.19 8.75
CA MET A 292 6.29 -10.68 9.45
C MET A 292 5.90 -11.60 10.62
N SER A 293 5.90 -12.92 10.43
CA SER A 293 5.62 -13.89 11.50
C SER A 293 6.59 -13.75 12.67
N ASP A 294 7.89 -13.64 12.38
CA ASP A 294 8.90 -13.48 13.43
C ASP A 294 8.75 -12.16 14.20
N ARG A 295 8.42 -11.05 13.49
CA ARG A 295 8.12 -9.77 14.15
C ARG A 295 6.89 -9.84 15.03
N TRP A 296 5.81 -10.46 14.55
CA TRP A 296 4.59 -10.64 15.34
C TRP A 296 4.81 -11.48 16.58
N LYS A 297 5.60 -12.56 16.51
CA LYS A 297 5.97 -13.38 17.68
C LYS A 297 6.72 -12.53 18.73
N LYS A 298 7.76 -11.81 18.30
CA LYS A 298 8.55 -10.94 19.19
C LYS A 298 7.68 -9.85 19.84
N LEU A 299 6.82 -9.18 19.06
CA LEU A 299 5.93 -8.15 19.60
C LEU A 299 4.93 -8.72 20.61
N ARG A 300 4.31 -9.88 20.33
CA ARG A 300 3.40 -10.54 21.28
C ARG A 300 4.08 -10.90 22.58
N GLU A 301 5.32 -11.39 22.54
CA GLU A 301 6.11 -11.69 23.73
C GLU A 301 6.35 -10.43 24.59
N VAL A 302 6.68 -9.30 23.99
CA VAL A 302 6.87 -8.02 24.70
C VAL A 302 5.55 -7.53 25.30
N VAL A 303 4.45 -7.59 24.53
CA VAL A 303 3.12 -7.19 25.00
C VAL A 303 2.64 -8.07 26.15
N MET A 304 2.86 -9.39 26.12
CA MET A 304 2.52 -10.27 27.24
C MET A 304 3.27 -9.92 28.52
N LYS A 305 4.53 -9.48 28.40
CA LYS A 305 5.37 -9.07 29.54
C LYS A 305 5.02 -7.66 30.05
N SER A 306 4.19 -6.91 29.37
CA SER A 306 3.80 -5.53 29.78
C SER A 306 2.78 -5.46 30.92
N ASN A 307 2.42 -6.59 31.55
CA ASN A 307 1.45 -6.68 32.65
C ASN A 307 0.09 -6.01 32.35
N GLY A 308 -0.36 -6.12 31.11
CA GLY A 308 -1.66 -5.56 30.68
C GLY A 308 -1.61 -4.09 30.29
N ALA A 309 -0.43 -3.47 30.19
CA ALA A 309 -0.29 -2.11 29.65
C ALA A 309 -0.81 -2.00 28.22
N PHE A 310 -0.59 -3.05 27.44
CA PHE A 310 -1.03 -3.16 26.06
C PHE A 310 -1.76 -4.47 25.76
N VAL A 311 -2.68 -4.41 24.82
CA VAL A 311 -3.37 -5.59 24.25
C VAL A 311 -3.27 -5.54 22.74
N LEU A 312 -3.08 -6.70 22.13
CA LEU A 312 -3.10 -6.90 20.65
C LEU A 312 -4.31 -7.74 20.27
N PRO A 313 -4.91 -7.51 19.10
CA PRO A 313 -5.95 -8.38 18.58
C PRO A 313 -5.36 -9.77 18.25
N GLU A 314 -6.21 -10.78 18.35
CA GLU A 314 -5.92 -12.12 17.84
C GLU A 314 -6.44 -12.22 16.41
N TYR A 315 -5.70 -12.95 15.59
CA TYR A 315 -6.08 -13.19 14.20
C TYR A 315 -6.31 -14.68 13.99
N PRO A 316 -7.34 -15.05 13.20
CA PRO A 316 -7.59 -16.44 12.88
C PRO A 316 -6.46 -17.00 12.02
N ARG A 317 -6.26 -18.30 12.15
CA ARG A 317 -5.43 -19.09 11.25
C ARG A 317 -6.34 -19.70 10.20
N ASP A 318 -6.05 -19.41 8.93
CA ASP A 318 -6.87 -19.85 7.81
C ASP A 318 -6.07 -20.67 6.79
N TYR A 319 -6.78 -21.46 5.98
CA TYR A 319 -6.17 -22.18 4.88
C TYR A 319 -5.81 -21.22 3.75
N CYS A 320 -4.52 -21.15 3.44
CA CYS A 320 -3.96 -20.30 2.40
C CYS A 320 -3.75 -21.09 1.11
N LYS A 321 -4.47 -20.74 0.04
CA LYS A 321 -4.34 -21.39 -1.27
C LYS A 321 -2.95 -21.18 -1.91
N PHE A 322 -2.27 -20.07 -1.59
CA PHE A 322 -0.93 -19.82 -2.10
C PHE A 322 0.12 -20.78 -1.53
N THR A 323 0.03 -21.11 -0.25
CA THR A 323 0.98 -22.03 0.43
C THR A 323 0.51 -23.46 0.51
N ASP A 324 -0.73 -23.72 0.07
CA ASP A 324 -1.41 -25.03 0.21
C ASP A 324 -1.40 -25.54 1.66
N GLY A 325 -1.70 -24.64 2.61
CA GLY A 325 -1.67 -24.98 4.05
C GLY A 325 -2.26 -23.90 4.94
N TYR A 326 -2.41 -24.22 6.23
CA TYR A 326 -2.88 -23.25 7.21
C TYR A 326 -1.78 -22.26 7.60
N THR A 327 -2.03 -20.96 7.48
CA THR A 327 -1.11 -19.90 7.85
C THR A 327 -1.78 -18.88 8.76
N ASP A 328 -0.96 -18.19 9.57
CA ASP A 328 -1.41 -17.09 10.42
C ASP A 328 -1.50 -15.80 9.61
N SER A 329 -2.41 -14.91 10.00
CA SER A 329 -2.41 -13.53 9.53
C SER A 329 -1.34 -12.74 10.29
N ASN A 330 -0.54 -11.99 9.54
CA ASN A 330 0.54 -11.14 10.03
C ASN A 330 0.38 -9.73 9.47
N PRO A 331 -0.60 -8.95 9.94
CA PRO A 331 -0.90 -7.62 9.38
C PRO A 331 0.30 -6.69 9.36
N ALA A 332 0.30 -5.78 8.39
CA ALA A 332 1.35 -4.78 8.20
C ALA A 332 1.46 -3.78 9.36
N PHE A 333 0.44 -3.69 10.20
CA PHE A 333 0.38 -2.81 11.36
C PHE A 333 -0.06 -3.59 12.60
N ALA A 334 0.56 -3.25 13.72
CA ALA A 334 0.06 -3.63 15.03
C ALA A 334 -0.97 -2.59 15.49
N TRP A 335 -2.14 -3.08 15.91
CA TRP A 335 -3.21 -2.29 16.50
C TRP A 335 -3.16 -2.46 18.01
N LEU A 336 -2.41 -1.59 18.68
CA LEU A 336 -2.24 -1.62 20.12
C LEU A 336 -3.44 -0.95 20.80
N ARG A 337 -4.00 -1.61 21.82
CA ARG A 337 -4.93 -1.02 22.77
C ARG A 337 -4.22 -0.85 24.10
N CYS A 338 -4.22 0.35 24.63
CA CYS A 338 -3.74 0.64 25.96
C CYS A 338 -4.85 0.41 27.02
N LYS A 339 -4.44 0.40 28.29
CA LYS A 339 -5.37 0.37 29.42
C LYS A 339 -6.40 1.49 29.31
N GLU A 340 -7.62 1.21 29.72
CA GLU A 340 -8.74 2.14 29.69
C GLU A 340 -8.42 3.49 30.38
N GLY A 341 -8.86 4.59 29.77
CA GLY A 341 -8.62 5.95 30.25
C GLY A 341 -7.25 6.54 29.86
N LEU A 342 -6.40 5.81 29.10
CA LEU A 342 -5.13 6.31 28.61
C LEU A 342 -5.22 6.67 27.11
N ASN A 343 -4.61 7.79 26.75
CA ASN A 343 -4.34 8.11 25.34
C ASN A 343 -3.11 7.35 24.87
N CYS A 344 -3.31 6.32 24.02
CA CYS A 344 -2.26 5.39 23.63
C CYS A 344 -1.15 6.06 22.80
N GLU A 345 -1.50 6.96 21.89
CA GLU A 345 -0.52 7.70 21.10
C GLU A 345 0.36 8.60 21.96
N LYS A 346 -0.26 9.32 22.91
CA LYS A 346 0.46 10.18 23.85
C LYS A 346 1.40 9.37 24.74
N LEU A 347 0.92 8.26 25.30
CA LEU A 347 1.72 7.36 26.14
C LEU A 347 2.95 6.86 25.38
N LEU A 348 2.78 6.34 24.15
CA LEU A 348 3.88 5.82 23.33
C LEU A 348 4.87 6.92 22.95
N ARG A 349 4.41 8.15 22.73
CA ARG A 349 5.27 9.29 22.42
C ARG A 349 6.10 9.73 23.63
N GLU A 350 5.48 9.89 24.78
CA GLU A 350 6.10 10.48 25.98
C GLU A 350 7.00 9.48 26.70
N GLU A 351 6.52 8.25 26.91
CA GLU A 351 7.24 7.23 27.68
C GLU A 351 8.16 6.37 26.82
N CYS A 352 7.76 6.05 25.58
CA CYS A 352 8.57 5.20 24.70
C CYS A 352 9.35 5.98 23.64
N ARG A 353 9.13 7.28 23.46
CA ARG A 353 9.68 8.10 22.39
C ARG A 353 9.39 7.51 20.99
N ILE A 354 8.19 6.98 20.82
CA ILE A 354 7.68 6.35 19.60
C ILE A 354 6.51 7.19 19.08
N ILE A 355 6.64 7.71 17.85
CA ILE A 355 5.53 8.38 17.16
C ILE A 355 4.69 7.31 16.47
N THR A 356 3.42 7.26 16.81
CA THR A 356 2.44 6.34 16.25
C THR A 356 1.24 7.13 15.68
N ARG A 357 0.18 6.48 15.27
CA ARG A 357 -1.05 7.16 14.86
C ARG A 357 -2.21 6.70 15.75
N GLY A 358 -2.79 7.64 16.50
CA GLY A 358 -3.84 7.37 17.47
C GLY A 358 -5.18 6.97 16.85
N GLY A 359 -6.01 6.29 17.66
CA GLY A 359 -7.31 5.74 17.27
C GLY A 359 -8.28 6.75 16.68
N THR A 360 -8.25 8.00 17.16
CA THR A 360 -9.11 9.08 16.67
C THR A 360 -8.94 9.37 15.18
N SER A 361 -7.72 9.18 14.64
CA SER A 361 -7.45 9.29 13.19
C SER A 361 -8.14 8.18 12.37
N PHE A 362 -8.58 7.10 13.00
CA PHE A 362 -9.24 5.95 12.39
C PHE A 362 -10.75 5.87 12.76
N GLY A 363 -11.28 6.91 13.39
CA GLY A 363 -12.70 6.98 13.78
C GLY A 363 -13.06 6.21 15.05
N VAL A 364 -12.08 5.90 15.93
CA VAL A 364 -12.30 5.19 17.20
C VAL A 364 -11.62 5.91 18.37
N GLU A 365 -11.71 5.32 19.55
CA GLU A 365 -11.22 5.88 20.81
C GLU A 365 -9.69 6.11 20.82
N GLU A 366 -9.24 7.07 21.63
CA GLU A 366 -7.83 7.39 21.85
C GLU A 366 -7.03 6.29 22.59
N THR A 367 -7.73 5.30 23.16
CA THR A 367 -7.13 4.11 23.77
C THR A 367 -6.40 3.21 22.77
N TYR A 368 -6.61 3.41 21.48
CA TYR A 368 -5.95 2.67 20.40
C TYR A 368 -4.83 3.46 19.74
N SER A 369 -3.84 2.73 19.24
CA SER A 369 -2.81 3.32 18.39
C SER A 369 -2.28 2.32 17.36
N ARG A 370 -2.04 2.79 16.13
CA ARG A 370 -1.46 2.01 15.05
C ARG A 370 0.05 2.16 14.99
N VAL A 371 0.76 1.03 14.99
CA VAL A 371 2.22 0.94 14.91
C VAL A 371 2.62 0.18 13.65
N SER A 372 3.54 0.74 12.85
CA SER A 372 4.04 0.05 11.66
C SER A 372 4.92 -1.14 12.01
N MET A 373 4.65 -2.28 11.36
CA MET A 373 5.48 -3.49 11.41
C MET A 373 6.45 -3.58 10.22
N LEU A 374 6.46 -2.57 9.34
CA LEU A 374 7.18 -2.57 8.06
C LEU A 374 8.50 -1.81 8.08
N CYS A 375 8.90 -1.22 9.21
CA CYS A 375 10.15 -0.47 9.40
C CYS A 375 11.39 -1.35 9.19
N SER A 376 12.58 -0.76 9.27
CA SER A 376 13.85 -1.51 9.27
C SER A 376 13.98 -2.41 10.52
N ASP A 377 14.85 -3.43 10.47
CA ASP A 377 15.06 -4.32 11.62
C ASP A 377 15.59 -3.56 12.84
N ALA A 378 16.52 -2.61 12.63
CA ALA A 378 17.05 -1.78 13.71
C ALA A 378 15.99 -0.94 14.42
N GLU A 379 15.06 -0.33 13.64
CA GLU A 379 13.94 0.42 14.21
C GLU A 379 12.97 -0.52 14.94
N PHE A 380 12.73 -1.70 14.40
CA PHE A 380 11.82 -2.68 15.01
C PHE A 380 12.38 -3.19 16.35
N ASP A 381 13.66 -3.54 16.43
CA ASP A 381 14.30 -3.98 17.67
C ASP A 381 14.30 -2.86 18.72
N PHE A 382 14.56 -1.61 18.30
CA PHE A 382 14.44 -0.44 19.15
C PHE A 382 13.02 -0.26 19.72
N MET A 383 11.99 -0.43 18.89
CA MET A 383 10.60 -0.37 19.34
C MET A 383 10.32 -1.43 20.42
N LEU A 384 10.76 -2.66 20.21
CA LEU A 384 10.56 -3.75 21.18
C LEU A 384 11.24 -3.45 22.52
N GLU A 385 12.47 -2.94 22.48
CA GLU A 385 13.20 -2.50 23.68
C GLU A 385 12.39 -1.46 24.44
N ARG A 386 11.91 -0.41 23.76
CA ARG A 386 11.15 0.67 24.39
C ARG A 386 9.82 0.21 24.97
N LEU A 387 9.09 -0.63 24.25
CA LEU A 387 7.83 -1.19 24.77
C LEU A 387 8.06 -2.08 26.00
N SER A 388 9.21 -2.75 26.09
CA SER A 388 9.55 -3.61 27.23
C SER A 388 9.84 -2.84 28.53
N THR A 389 10.16 -1.55 28.44
CA THR A 389 10.49 -0.71 29.61
C THR A 389 9.28 -0.07 30.27
N ILE A 390 8.12 -0.07 29.61
CA ILE A 390 6.89 0.53 30.16
C ILE A 390 6.46 -0.19 31.44
N LYS A 391 6.22 0.63 32.46
CA LYS A 391 5.59 0.22 33.72
C LYS A 391 4.39 1.14 33.96
N ILE A 392 3.16 0.60 33.76
CA ILE A 392 1.90 1.31 34.03
C ILE A 392 1.25 0.72 35.25
#